data_90672e3c60d6fed7206e606bac3ca56b
#
_entry.id   90672e3c60d6fed7206e606bac3ca56b
#
_cell.length_a   1.000
_cell.length_b   1.000
_cell.length_c   1.000
_cell.angle_alpha   90.00
_cell.angle_beta   90.00
_cell.angle_gamma   90.00
#
_symmetry.space_group_name_H-M   'P 1'
#
loop_
_entity.id
_entity.type
_entity.pdbx_description
1 polymer ?
#
loop_
_entity_poly.entity_id
_entity_poly.type
_entity_poly.pdbx_seq_one_letter_code
_entity_poly.pdbx_strand_id
1 'polypeptide(L)'
;MNNNEDRAVRKVIIDPGHGGTDSGATGNNLLEKDYNLLISKYMYDRFKELGIPVAITRDSDTTLSPTDRVNTILNKFGNSSDVILISNHVNSGGGEGVEVIYALRNKDTLAKNILNNIGATGQETRKYYQRRLPSDTSKDYYFIHRNTGNLEPLIVEYGFIDSAKDVNFLKENYEELAEAVISTVANYIGVPYTPPEGLITNTYIVQKGDSLYSIANKLGTTVSELKRENNLTSNTLQIGQVLRIPSKEVYEGETNIYTVKSGDSLYKIAQNNNTTVDEIKRLNNLTSNNLIIGQTLKLPSPLTLEKYLHSKKWRFSI
;
A
#
# COMPACT_ATOMS: atom_id res chain seq x y z
N MET A 1 7.58 26.92 26.49
CA MET A 1 6.15 27.08 26.20
C MET A 1 5.82 26.07 25.11
N ASN A 2 5.23 24.94 25.52
CA ASN A 2 4.85 23.88 24.59
C ASN A 2 3.51 24.27 23.93
N ASN A 3 3.57 24.79 22.73
CA ASN A 3 2.39 24.94 21.90
C ASN A 3 2.04 23.57 21.26
N ASN A 4 1.50 22.67 22.09
CA ASN A 4 0.59 21.65 21.57
C ASN A 4 -0.75 22.38 21.39
N GLU A 5 -0.90 23.08 20.28
CA GLU A 5 -2.22 23.41 19.76
C GLU A 5 -2.91 22.06 19.52
N ASP A 6 -4.06 21.87 20.16
CA ASP A 6 -5.03 20.79 19.91
C ASP A 6 -5.38 20.80 18.40
N ARG A 7 -4.54 20.14 17.60
CA ARG A 7 -4.86 19.92 16.21
C ARG A 7 -5.98 18.90 16.21
N ALA A 8 -7.21 19.36 15.96
CA ALA A 8 -8.38 18.50 15.89
C ALA A 8 -8.05 17.27 15.05
N VAL A 9 -8.22 16.08 15.63
CA VAL A 9 -7.94 14.81 14.94
C VAL A 9 -8.81 14.74 13.71
N ARG A 10 -8.19 14.66 12.53
CA ARG A 10 -8.92 14.53 11.26
C ARG A 10 -9.73 13.24 11.26
N LYS A 11 -10.91 13.29 10.65
CA LYS A 11 -11.88 12.20 10.60
C LYS A 11 -11.95 11.62 9.20
N VAL A 12 -12.33 10.36 9.09
CA VAL A 12 -12.43 9.67 7.80
C VAL A 12 -13.87 9.21 7.57
N ILE A 13 -14.38 9.47 6.37
CA ILE A 13 -15.63 8.86 5.89
C ILE A 13 -15.26 7.94 4.73
N ILE A 14 -15.75 6.72 4.78
CA ILE A 14 -15.61 5.74 3.72
C ILE A 14 -16.94 5.60 3.01
N ASP A 15 -16.90 5.69 1.69
CA ASP A 15 -18.08 5.60 0.85
C ASP A 15 -17.92 4.45 -0.16
N PRO A 16 -18.53 3.28 0.08
CA PRO A 16 -18.60 2.25 -0.94
C PRO A 16 -19.45 2.75 -2.11
N GLY A 17 -18.86 2.93 -3.28
CA GLY A 17 -19.60 3.32 -4.50
C GLY A 17 -20.71 2.33 -4.83
N HIS A 18 -21.77 2.81 -5.51
CA HIS A 18 -22.91 1.99 -5.94
C HIS A 18 -23.65 1.30 -4.78
N GLY A 19 -24.40 0.22 -5.05
CA GLY A 19 -25.09 -0.59 -4.03
C GLY A 19 -26.56 -0.87 -4.34
N GLY A 20 -27.09 -2.00 -3.83
CA GLY A 20 -28.46 -2.45 -4.04
C GLY A 20 -28.78 -2.67 -5.52
N THR A 21 -29.72 -1.88 -6.06
CA THR A 21 -30.11 -1.95 -7.47
C THR A 21 -29.11 -1.33 -8.44
N ASP A 22 -28.16 -0.53 -7.95
CA ASP A 22 -27.07 0.02 -8.73
C ASP A 22 -25.85 -0.90 -8.59
N SER A 23 -25.60 -1.75 -9.59
CA SER A 23 -24.48 -2.69 -9.59
C SER A 23 -23.11 -2.01 -9.79
N GLY A 24 -23.12 -0.76 -10.28
CA GLY A 24 -21.92 -0.18 -10.88
C GLY A 24 -21.51 -0.93 -12.15
N ALA A 25 -20.25 -0.84 -12.52
CA ALA A 25 -19.71 -1.59 -13.63
C ALA A 25 -19.71 -3.11 -13.37
N THR A 26 -19.77 -3.90 -14.46
CA THR A 26 -19.77 -5.36 -14.40
C THR A 26 -18.78 -5.93 -15.40
N GLY A 27 -17.99 -6.91 -15.00
CA GLY A 27 -17.01 -7.55 -15.86
C GLY A 27 -16.25 -8.66 -15.13
N ASN A 28 -15.66 -9.59 -15.86
CA ASN A 28 -14.85 -10.67 -15.31
C ASN A 28 -15.49 -11.40 -14.10
N ASN A 29 -16.82 -11.63 -14.18
CA ASN A 29 -17.65 -12.22 -13.12
C ASN A 29 -17.65 -11.43 -11.79
N LEU A 30 -17.49 -10.12 -11.85
CA LEU A 30 -17.59 -9.21 -10.70
C LEU A 30 -18.71 -8.18 -10.90
N LEU A 31 -19.26 -7.74 -9.77
CA LEU A 31 -20.06 -6.52 -9.65
C LEU A 31 -19.23 -5.50 -8.87
N GLU A 32 -19.08 -4.30 -9.40
CA GLU A 32 -18.30 -3.24 -8.77
C GLU A 32 -18.78 -2.95 -7.35
N LYS A 33 -20.10 -2.89 -7.12
CA LYS A 33 -20.69 -2.62 -5.82
C LYS A 33 -20.24 -3.56 -4.70
N ASP A 34 -19.94 -4.83 -5.05
CA ASP A 34 -19.58 -5.85 -4.07
C ASP A 34 -18.14 -5.65 -3.59
N TYR A 35 -17.22 -5.37 -4.51
CA TYR A 35 -15.82 -5.07 -4.16
C TYR A 35 -15.66 -3.72 -3.48
N ASN A 36 -16.44 -2.72 -3.91
CA ASN A 36 -16.49 -1.43 -3.22
C ASN A 36 -16.92 -1.59 -1.76
N LEU A 37 -17.93 -2.45 -1.50
CA LEU A 37 -18.37 -2.74 -0.14
C LEU A 37 -17.32 -3.55 0.65
N LEU A 38 -16.74 -4.58 0.04
CA LEU A 38 -15.71 -5.44 0.67
C LEU A 38 -14.52 -4.62 1.14
N ILE A 39 -13.90 -3.86 0.25
CA ILE A 39 -12.76 -2.97 0.55
C ILE A 39 -13.13 -1.95 1.62
N SER A 40 -14.29 -1.33 1.50
CA SER A 40 -14.74 -0.27 2.41
C SER A 40 -15.00 -0.77 3.82
N LYS A 41 -15.54 -1.98 3.99
CA LYS A 41 -15.74 -2.60 5.31
C LYS A 41 -14.40 -2.92 5.96
N TYR A 42 -13.47 -3.51 5.20
CA TYR A 42 -12.12 -3.73 5.67
C TYR A 42 -11.47 -2.43 6.15
N MET A 43 -11.50 -1.37 5.33
CA MET A 43 -10.94 -0.07 5.70
C MET A 43 -11.60 0.53 6.95
N TYR A 44 -12.92 0.39 7.08
CA TYR A 44 -13.67 0.88 8.23
C TYR A 44 -13.18 0.24 9.54
N ASP A 45 -13.04 -1.09 9.56
CA ASP A 45 -12.56 -1.81 10.73
C ASP A 45 -11.12 -1.44 11.06
N ARG A 46 -10.26 -1.33 10.05
CA ARG A 46 -8.86 -0.96 10.23
C ARG A 46 -8.66 0.45 10.76
N PHE A 47 -9.41 1.45 10.26
CA PHE A 47 -9.34 2.81 10.81
C PHE A 47 -9.79 2.86 12.27
N LYS A 48 -10.79 2.04 12.66
CA LYS A 48 -11.19 1.90 14.07
C LYS A 48 -10.07 1.33 14.93
N GLU A 49 -9.40 0.28 14.46
CA GLU A 49 -8.25 -0.32 15.17
C GLU A 49 -7.11 0.66 15.35
N LEU A 50 -6.87 1.54 14.38
CA LEU A 50 -5.88 2.61 14.47
C LEU A 50 -6.32 3.79 15.35
N GLY A 51 -7.52 3.75 15.93
CA GLY A 51 -8.07 4.84 16.74
C GLY A 51 -8.44 6.09 15.96
N ILE A 52 -8.60 5.99 14.63
CA ILE A 52 -9.00 7.10 13.77
C ILE A 52 -10.52 7.19 13.74
N PRO A 53 -11.11 8.36 14.06
CA PRO A 53 -12.55 8.55 13.96
C PRO A 53 -13.03 8.28 12.54
N VAL A 54 -13.85 7.25 12.35
CA VAL A 54 -14.28 6.78 11.03
C VAL A 54 -15.77 6.54 10.97
N ALA A 55 -16.39 6.81 9.83
CA ALA A 55 -17.76 6.46 9.50
C ALA A 55 -17.82 5.83 8.10
N ILE A 56 -18.88 5.04 7.86
CA ILE A 56 -19.14 4.42 6.55
C ILE A 56 -20.56 4.84 6.08
N THR A 57 -20.72 5.06 4.78
CA THR A 57 -22.03 5.51 4.24
C THR A 57 -23.02 4.38 4.12
N ARG A 58 -22.58 3.18 3.75
CA ARG A 58 -23.35 1.93 3.77
C ARG A 58 -22.47 0.77 4.21
N ASP A 59 -22.98 -0.13 5.00
CA ASP A 59 -22.30 -1.37 5.49
C ASP A 59 -22.94 -2.65 4.96
N SER A 60 -23.92 -2.49 4.09
CA SER A 60 -24.69 -3.56 3.44
C SER A 60 -24.98 -3.23 1.97
N ASP A 61 -25.54 -4.18 1.23
CA ASP A 61 -25.90 -3.98 -0.19
C ASP A 61 -27.19 -3.19 -0.32
N THR A 62 -27.12 -1.88 -0.08
CA THR A 62 -28.24 -0.94 -0.14
C THR A 62 -28.02 0.13 -1.18
N THR A 63 -29.09 0.54 -1.85
CA THR A 63 -29.08 1.66 -2.81
C THR A 63 -29.09 2.99 -2.08
N LEU A 64 -28.17 3.88 -2.43
CA LEU A 64 -28.16 5.27 -2.04
C LEU A 64 -28.28 6.14 -3.32
N SER A 65 -29.32 6.95 -3.40
CA SER A 65 -29.37 7.97 -4.47
C SER A 65 -28.21 8.96 -4.31
N PRO A 66 -27.79 9.69 -5.37
CA PRO A 66 -26.75 10.71 -5.25
C PRO A 66 -27.02 11.72 -4.12
N THR A 67 -28.27 12.14 -3.96
CA THR A 67 -28.66 13.08 -2.92
C THR A 67 -28.58 12.45 -1.53
N ASP A 68 -29.12 11.23 -1.36
CA ASP A 68 -29.08 10.52 -0.08
C ASP A 68 -27.64 10.20 0.33
N ARG A 69 -26.79 9.83 -0.64
CA ARG A 69 -25.35 9.58 -0.39
C ARG A 69 -24.66 10.83 0.16
N VAL A 70 -24.85 11.98 -0.49
CA VAL A 70 -24.28 13.27 -0.02
C VAL A 70 -24.82 13.63 1.36
N ASN A 71 -26.13 13.51 1.58
CA ASN A 71 -26.75 13.79 2.89
C ASN A 71 -26.19 12.85 3.96
N THR A 72 -26.05 11.57 3.65
CA THR A 72 -25.45 10.58 4.56
C THR A 72 -24.00 10.97 4.93
N ILE A 73 -23.20 11.36 3.94
CA ILE A 73 -21.82 11.81 4.17
C ILE A 73 -21.79 13.01 5.11
N LEU A 74 -22.55 14.07 4.80
CA LEU A 74 -22.55 15.30 5.56
C LEU A 74 -23.12 15.13 6.97
N ASN A 75 -24.03 14.17 7.18
CA ASN A 75 -24.59 13.85 8.49
C ASN A 75 -23.64 13.08 9.41
N LYS A 76 -22.54 12.47 8.89
CA LYS A 76 -21.61 11.71 9.73
C LYS A 76 -20.75 12.62 10.61
N PHE A 77 -20.07 13.60 10.02
CA PHE A 77 -19.14 14.48 10.74
C PHE A 77 -19.31 15.97 10.38
N GLY A 78 -20.40 16.33 9.70
CA GLY A 78 -20.67 17.69 9.27
C GLY A 78 -19.84 18.13 8.06
N ASN A 79 -20.01 19.41 7.70
CA ASN A 79 -19.31 20.05 6.59
C ASN A 79 -18.01 20.70 7.10
N SER A 80 -16.94 19.94 7.20
CA SER A 80 -15.67 20.43 7.73
C SER A 80 -14.47 19.99 6.89
N SER A 81 -13.44 20.85 6.79
CA SER A 81 -12.18 20.55 6.09
C SER A 81 -11.27 19.59 6.83
N ASP A 82 -11.58 19.20 8.06
CA ASP A 82 -10.89 18.16 8.82
C ASP A 82 -11.40 16.75 8.49
N VAL A 83 -12.37 16.62 7.59
CA VAL A 83 -12.95 15.35 7.16
C VAL A 83 -12.39 14.94 5.79
N ILE A 84 -11.75 13.77 5.75
CA ILE A 84 -11.35 13.10 4.51
C ILE A 84 -12.46 12.13 4.11
N LEU A 85 -12.88 12.20 2.85
CA LEU A 85 -13.86 11.28 2.27
C LEU A 85 -13.17 10.40 1.23
N ILE A 86 -13.25 9.09 1.41
CA ILE A 86 -12.70 8.09 0.49
C ILE A 86 -13.85 7.34 -0.13
N SER A 87 -14.11 7.56 -1.43
CA SER A 87 -15.10 6.81 -2.21
C SER A 87 -14.38 5.73 -3.01
N ASN A 88 -14.69 4.46 -2.69
CA ASN A 88 -14.06 3.29 -3.30
C ASN A 88 -14.85 2.83 -4.52
N HIS A 89 -14.15 2.59 -5.63
CA HIS A 89 -14.68 2.24 -6.94
C HIS A 89 -13.78 1.26 -7.69
N VAL A 90 -14.34 0.61 -8.73
CA VAL A 90 -13.62 -0.16 -9.74
C VAL A 90 -14.03 0.35 -11.11
N ASN A 91 -13.11 0.93 -11.83
CA ASN A 91 -13.31 1.61 -13.11
C ASN A 91 -13.76 0.64 -14.23
N SER A 92 -14.17 1.20 -15.37
CA SER A 92 -14.49 0.46 -16.59
C SER A 92 -14.23 1.33 -17.83
N GLY A 93 -14.15 0.71 -19.00
CA GLY A 93 -14.02 1.41 -20.28
C GLY A 93 -12.71 1.15 -21.01
N GLY A 94 -12.12 -0.04 -20.87
CA GLY A 94 -10.98 -0.53 -21.65
C GLY A 94 -9.64 0.04 -21.19
N GLY A 95 -9.52 0.43 -19.91
CA GLY A 95 -8.26 0.84 -19.31
C GLY A 95 -7.60 -0.28 -18.51
N GLU A 96 -6.47 0.03 -17.91
CA GLU A 96 -5.71 -0.82 -16.97
C GLU A 96 -5.06 0.07 -15.90
N GLY A 97 -4.98 -0.42 -14.65
CA GLY A 97 -4.30 0.24 -13.55
C GLY A 97 -5.17 1.21 -12.74
N VAL A 98 -4.63 1.60 -11.60
CA VAL A 98 -5.30 2.42 -10.59
C VAL A 98 -5.37 3.89 -10.99
N GLU A 99 -6.51 4.52 -10.71
CA GLU A 99 -6.66 5.97 -10.80
C GLU A 99 -7.09 6.54 -9.45
N VAL A 100 -6.60 7.74 -9.11
CA VAL A 100 -7.09 8.48 -7.94
C VAL A 100 -7.55 9.86 -8.35
N ILE A 101 -8.82 10.16 -8.09
CA ILE A 101 -9.42 11.43 -8.47
C ILE A 101 -9.64 12.28 -7.23
N TYR A 102 -9.21 13.55 -7.26
CA TYR A 102 -9.34 14.49 -6.16
C TYR A 102 -10.09 15.75 -6.59
N ALA A 103 -10.77 16.40 -5.65
CA ALA A 103 -11.61 17.56 -5.93
C ALA A 103 -10.79 18.80 -6.30
N LEU A 104 -11.37 19.70 -7.12
CA LEU A 104 -10.73 20.94 -7.60
C LEU A 104 -10.25 21.85 -6.47
N ARG A 105 -10.90 21.79 -5.32
CA ARG A 105 -10.55 22.59 -4.13
C ARG A 105 -9.38 22.04 -3.32
N ASN A 106 -8.96 20.80 -3.57
CA ASN A 106 -7.93 20.14 -2.79
C ASN A 106 -6.59 20.09 -3.50
N LYS A 107 -5.51 19.94 -2.73
CA LYS A 107 -4.17 19.68 -3.26
C LYS A 107 -4.06 18.20 -3.68
N ASP A 108 -3.13 17.93 -4.57
CA ASP A 108 -2.87 16.59 -5.12
C ASP A 108 -2.09 15.66 -4.16
N THR A 109 -1.55 16.19 -3.07
CA THR A 109 -0.59 15.49 -2.19
C THR A 109 -1.13 14.14 -1.71
N LEU A 110 -2.38 14.11 -1.20
CA LEU A 110 -2.96 12.86 -0.69
C LEU A 110 -3.25 11.88 -1.84
N ALA A 111 -3.84 12.35 -2.94
CA ALA A 111 -4.13 11.53 -4.11
C ALA A 111 -2.87 10.90 -4.72
N LYS A 112 -1.81 11.70 -4.88
CA LYS A 112 -0.50 11.25 -5.36
C LYS A 112 0.11 10.17 -4.46
N ASN A 113 0.08 10.39 -3.15
CA ASN A 113 0.65 9.45 -2.19
C ASN A 113 -0.14 8.13 -2.15
N ILE A 114 -1.48 8.17 -2.24
CA ILE A 114 -2.32 6.98 -2.37
C ILE A 114 -1.96 6.19 -3.62
N LEU A 115 -1.89 6.86 -4.80
CA LEU A 115 -1.52 6.19 -6.05
C LEU A 115 -0.15 5.51 -5.95
N ASN A 116 0.85 6.21 -5.41
CA ASN A 116 2.21 5.68 -5.25
C ASN A 116 2.24 4.47 -4.31
N ASN A 117 1.47 4.53 -3.22
CA ASN A 117 1.41 3.46 -2.23
C ASN A 117 0.73 2.21 -2.80
N ILE A 118 -0.39 2.39 -3.51
CA ILE A 118 -1.02 1.27 -4.22
C ILE A 118 -0.06 0.70 -5.27
N GLY A 119 0.66 1.52 -6.03
CA GLY A 119 1.67 1.05 -6.98
C GLY A 119 2.80 0.24 -6.33
N ALA A 120 3.13 0.53 -5.08
CA ALA A 120 4.13 -0.22 -4.34
C ALA A 120 3.69 -1.64 -3.96
N THR A 121 2.38 -1.96 -3.97
CA THR A 121 1.88 -3.34 -3.81
C THR A 121 2.11 -4.21 -5.04
N GLY A 122 2.47 -3.61 -6.18
CA GLY A 122 2.64 -4.30 -7.47
C GLY A 122 1.46 -4.09 -8.43
N GLN A 123 0.36 -3.46 -7.98
CA GLN A 123 -0.72 -3.07 -8.87
C GLN A 123 -0.25 -1.97 -9.84
N GLU A 124 -0.62 -2.11 -11.10
CA GLU A 124 -0.32 -1.08 -12.09
C GLU A 124 -1.02 0.23 -11.73
N THR A 125 -0.30 1.35 -11.90
CA THR A 125 -0.85 2.68 -11.64
C THR A 125 -0.96 3.47 -12.92
N ARG A 126 -2.02 4.26 -13.04
CA ARG A 126 -2.28 5.04 -14.23
C ARG A 126 -2.08 6.53 -14.00
N LYS A 127 -2.86 7.13 -13.15
CA LYS A 127 -2.78 8.58 -12.88
C LYS A 127 -3.54 9.00 -11.62
N TYR A 128 -3.18 10.15 -11.07
CA TYR A 128 -4.03 10.95 -10.19
C TYR A 128 -4.42 12.25 -10.90
N TYR A 129 -5.66 12.67 -10.79
CA TYR A 129 -6.15 13.83 -11.56
C TYR A 129 -7.40 14.46 -10.97
N GLN A 130 -7.70 15.66 -11.47
CA GLN A 130 -8.96 16.35 -11.29
C GLN A 130 -9.80 16.26 -12.57
N ARG A 131 -11.11 16.14 -12.45
CA ARG A 131 -12.01 16.15 -13.61
C ARG A 131 -13.03 17.25 -13.48
N ARG A 132 -13.07 18.11 -14.49
CA ARG A 132 -13.98 19.23 -14.56
C ARG A 132 -15.28 18.86 -15.28
N LEU A 133 -16.40 19.46 -14.82
CA LEU A 133 -17.69 19.28 -15.47
C LEU A 133 -17.67 19.96 -16.86
N PRO A 134 -17.98 19.26 -17.98
CA PRO A 134 -17.90 19.85 -19.31
C PRO A 134 -18.80 21.06 -19.52
N SER A 135 -19.99 21.10 -18.87
CA SER A 135 -20.93 22.20 -18.96
C SER A 135 -20.56 23.41 -18.07
N ASP A 136 -19.68 23.23 -17.08
CA ASP A 136 -19.20 24.28 -16.20
C ASP A 136 -17.84 23.87 -15.61
N THR A 137 -16.77 24.30 -16.27
CA THR A 137 -15.38 23.92 -15.91
C THR A 137 -14.89 24.48 -14.58
N SER A 138 -15.66 25.33 -13.92
CA SER A 138 -15.38 25.76 -12.55
C SER A 138 -15.77 24.71 -11.50
N LYS A 139 -16.53 23.69 -11.89
CA LYS A 139 -17.07 22.64 -11.02
C LYS A 139 -16.43 21.27 -11.29
N ASP A 140 -16.36 20.46 -10.22
CA ASP A 140 -15.96 19.07 -10.33
C ASP A 140 -16.96 18.26 -11.17
N TYR A 141 -16.46 17.28 -11.94
CA TYR A 141 -17.31 16.38 -12.73
C TYR A 141 -18.16 15.46 -11.82
N TYR A 142 -17.57 14.93 -10.77
CA TYR A 142 -18.24 13.98 -9.88
C TYR A 142 -19.11 14.71 -8.85
N PHE A 143 -20.35 14.28 -8.67
CA PHE A 143 -21.27 14.89 -7.73
C PHE A 143 -20.76 14.82 -6.28
N ILE A 144 -20.08 13.73 -5.94
CA ILE A 144 -19.51 13.54 -4.60
C ILE A 144 -18.43 14.59 -4.29
N HIS A 145 -17.67 15.02 -5.30
CA HIS A 145 -16.72 16.12 -5.15
C HIS A 145 -17.44 17.46 -5.06
N ARG A 146 -18.46 17.70 -5.92
CA ARG A 146 -19.16 18.99 -5.96
C ARG A 146 -19.97 19.28 -4.70
N ASN A 147 -20.65 18.25 -4.15
CA ASN A 147 -21.74 18.46 -3.22
C ASN A 147 -21.38 18.14 -1.77
N THR A 148 -20.16 17.72 -1.48
CA THR A 148 -19.71 17.41 -0.11
C THR A 148 -19.01 18.58 0.59
N GLY A 149 -19.32 19.80 0.20
CA GLY A 149 -18.92 21.03 0.89
C GLY A 149 -17.41 21.19 1.03
N ASN A 150 -16.95 21.36 2.26
CA ASN A 150 -15.53 21.61 2.57
C ASN A 150 -14.70 20.34 2.80
N LEU A 151 -15.30 19.15 2.72
CA LEU A 151 -14.58 17.90 2.88
C LEU A 151 -13.41 17.78 1.88
N GLU A 152 -12.44 16.93 2.19
CA GLU A 152 -11.37 16.51 1.27
C GLU A 152 -11.75 15.16 0.63
N PRO A 153 -12.55 15.15 -0.46
CA PRO A 153 -13.00 13.92 -1.08
C PRO A 153 -12.01 13.42 -2.12
N LEU A 154 -11.88 12.09 -2.14
CA LEU A 154 -11.12 11.31 -3.09
C LEU A 154 -12.02 10.20 -3.64
N ILE A 155 -11.87 9.87 -4.92
CA ILE A 155 -12.35 8.63 -5.52
C ILE A 155 -11.12 7.78 -5.82
N VAL A 156 -11.12 6.55 -5.32
CA VAL A 156 -10.06 5.57 -5.58
C VAL A 156 -10.62 4.48 -6.46
N GLU A 157 -10.10 4.39 -7.69
CA GLU A 157 -10.41 3.37 -8.68
C GLU A 157 -9.32 2.31 -8.63
N TYR A 158 -9.61 1.14 -8.06
CA TYR A 158 -8.62 0.09 -7.77
C TYR A 158 -8.15 -0.70 -9.00
N GLY A 159 -8.58 -0.33 -10.17
CA GLY A 159 -8.31 -0.96 -11.45
C GLY A 159 -9.56 -0.94 -12.33
N PHE A 160 -9.52 -1.65 -13.46
CA PHE A 160 -10.61 -1.72 -14.41
C PHE A 160 -11.28 -3.09 -14.36
N ILE A 161 -12.60 -3.11 -14.17
CA ILE A 161 -13.38 -4.35 -14.04
C ILE A 161 -13.41 -5.17 -15.34
N ASP A 162 -13.18 -4.55 -16.47
CA ASP A 162 -13.03 -5.16 -17.79
C ASP A 162 -11.59 -5.60 -18.12
N SER A 163 -10.61 -5.25 -17.27
CA SER A 163 -9.25 -5.81 -17.32
C SER A 163 -9.15 -7.08 -16.47
N ALA A 164 -8.91 -8.22 -17.10
CA ALA A 164 -8.69 -9.48 -16.37
C ALA A 164 -7.47 -9.43 -15.43
N LYS A 165 -6.44 -8.67 -15.80
CA LYS A 165 -5.23 -8.47 -15.00
C LYS A 165 -5.54 -7.72 -13.72
N ASP A 166 -6.24 -6.57 -13.81
CA ASP A 166 -6.62 -5.78 -12.64
C ASP A 166 -7.55 -6.53 -11.72
N VAL A 167 -8.55 -7.23 -12.28
CA VAL A 167 -9.51 -8.01 -11.51
C VAL A 167 -8.84 -9.17 -10.77
N ASN A 168 -7.91 -9.89 -11.40
CA ASN A 168 -7.18 -10.95 -10.72
C ASN A 168 -6.33 -10.40 -9.59
N PHE A 169 -5.62 -9.30 -9.82
CA PHE A 169 -4.84 -8.65 -8.77
C PHE A 169 -5.74 -8.17 -7.62
N LEU A 170 -6.85 -7.53 -7.92
CA LEU A 170 -7.82 -7.05 -6.93
C LEU A 170 -8.39 -8.19 -6.08
N LYS A 171 -8.76 -9.32 -6.71
CA LYS A 171 -9.28 -10.50 -6.01
C LYS A 171 -8.29 -11.08 -5.00
N GLU A 172 -7.03 -11.12 -5.38
CA GLU A 172 -5.96 -11.73 -4.58
C GLU A 172 -5.41 -10.79 -3.52
N ASN A 173 -5.50 -9.46 -3.71
CA ASN A 173 -4.75 -8.49 -2.90
C ASN A 173 -5.59 -7.30 -2.40
N TYR A 174 -6.94 -7.41 -2.33
CA TYR A 174 -7.78 -6.26 -1.96
C TYR A 174 -7.46 -5.69 -0.57
N GLU A 175 -7.03 -6.53 0.38
CA GLU A 175 -6.62 -6.08 1.72
C GLU A 175 -5.32 -5.27 1.66
N GLU A 176 -4.34 -5.72 0.88
CA GLU A 176 -3.08 -4.99 0.69
C GLU A 176 -3.30 -3.65 -0.01
N LEU A 177 -4.19 -3.61 -1.01
CA LEU A 177 -4.60 -2.38 -1.68
C LEU A 177 -5.30 -1.41 -0.70
N ALA A 178 -6.19 -1.93 0.14
CA ALA A 178 -6.85 -1.14 1.18
C ALA A 178 -5.85 -0.60 2.21
N GLU A 179 -4.89 -1.43 2.68
CA GLU A 179 -3.85 -1.02 3.63
C GLU A 179 -2.92 0.04 3.04
N ALA A 180 -2.66 0.02 1.74
CA ALA A 180 -1.92 1.09 1.06
C ALA A 180 -2.63 2.44 1.18
N VAL A 181 -3.96 2.47 1.09
CA VAL A 181 -4.77 3.68 1.30
C VAL A 181 -4.79 4.06 2.79
N ILE A 182 -5.07 3.11 3.68
CA ILE A 182 -5.17 3.32 5.13
C ILE A 182 -3.88 3.90 5.69
N SER A 183 -2.75 3.28 5.38
CA SER A 183 -1.43 3.73 5.84
C SER A 183 -1.08 5.12 5.33
N THR A 184 -1.43 5.42 4.06
CA THR A 184 -1.25 6.77 3.49
C THR A 184 -2.09 7.81 4.24
N VAL A 185 -3.35 7.52 4.50
CA VAL A 185 -4.25 8.44 5.20
C VAL A 185 -3.81 8.61 6.66
N ALA A 186 -3.48 7.54 7.38
CA ALA A 186 -2.98 7.60 8.75
C ALA A 186 -1.75 8.52 8.86
N ASN A 187 -0.76 8.32 7.97
CA ASN A 187 0.43 9.17 7.93
C ASN A 187 0.10 10.64 7.56
N TYR A 188 -0.82 10.85 6.61
CA TYR A 188 -1.23 12.19 6.18
C TYR A 188 -1.87 12.99 7.32
N ILE A 189 -2.62 12.33 8.19
CA ILE A 189 -3.25 12.95 9.38
C ILE A 189 -2.37 12.94 10.63
N GLY A 190 -1.19 12.31 10.55
CA GLY A 190 -0.22 12.25 11.65
C GLY A 190 -0.51 11.19 12.70
N VAL A 191 -1.30 10.16 12.39
CA VAL A 191 -1.55 9.00 13.25
C VAL A 191 -0.54 7.90 12.92
N PRO A 192 0.13 7.29 13.92
CA PRO A 192 1.01 6.16 13.68
C PRO A 192 0.27 4.99 13.03
N TYR A 193 0.81 4.48 11.94
CA TYR A 193 0.26 3.30 11.27
C TYR A 193 0.94 2.04 11.80
N THR A 194 0.14 1.04 12.15
CA THR A 194 0.56 -0.32 12.47
C THR A 194 -0.12 -1.29 11.48
N PRO A 195 0.63 -2.09 10.71
CA PRO A 195 0.02 -3.08 9.83
C PRO A 195 -0.76 -4.12 10.64
N PRO A 196 -1.81 -4.74 10.07
CA PRO A 196 -2.53 -5.82 10.72
C PRO A 196 -1.63 -7.03 10.92
N GLU A 197 -1.92 -7.82 11.97
CA GLU A 197 -1.18 -9.05 12.25
C GLU A 197 -1.34 -10.06 11.08
N GLY A 198 -0.22 -10.55 10.58
CA GLY A 198 -0.22 -11.51 9.46
C GLY A 198 -0.22 -10.91 8.05
N LEU A 199 -0.46 -9.62 7.88
CA LEU A 199 -0.25 -8.95 6.60
C LEU A 199 1.24 -8.62 6.45
N ILE A 200 1.91 -9.34 5.59
CA ILE A 200 3.29 -9.01 5.20
C ILE A 200 3.20 -7.82 4.22
N THR A 201 3.13 -6.62 4.74
CA THR A 201 3.28 -5.44 3.88
C THR A 201 4.73 -5.38 3.41
N ASN A 202 4.95 -5.69 2.15
CA ASN A 202 6.27 -5.54 1.52
C ASN A 202 6.59 -4.05 1.27
N THR A 203 6.00 -3.13 2.04
CA THR A 203 6.20 -1.69 1.87
C THR A 203 6.45 -0.99 3.19
N TYR A 204 7.24 0.08 3.14
CA TYR A 204 7.52 0.98 4.25
C TYR A 204 7.32 2.43 3.82
N ILE A 205 6.60 3.20 4.64
CA ILE A 205 6.41 4.63 4.39
C ILE A 205 7.45 5.42 5.18
N VAL A 206 8.24 6.19 4.48
CA VAL A 206 9.30 7.03 5.05
C VAL A 206 8.68 8.06 6.01
N GLN A 207 9.15 8.06 7.24
CA GLN A 207 8.71 8.97 8.31
C GLN A 207 9.75 10.08 8.54
N LYS A 208 9.34 11.12 9.25
CA LYS A 208 10.27 12.19 9.66
C LYS A 208 11.42 11.63 10.50
N GLY A 209 12.64 11.89 10.05
CA GLY A 209 13.87 11.41 10.72
C GLY A 209 14.41 10.08 10.18
N ASP A 210 13.71 9.46 9.24
CA ASP A 210 14.18 8.25 8.59
C ASP A 210 15.35 8.51 7.64
N SER A 211 16.20 7.50 7.54
CA SER A 211 17.24 7.34 6.52
C SER A 211 17.17 5.92 5.97
N LEU A 212 17.70 5.68 4.77
CA LEU A 212 17.80 4.31 4.24
C LEU A 212 18.48 3.35 5.22
N TYR A 213 19.45 3.84 5.98
CA TYR A 213 20.17 3.05 6.97
C TYR A 213 19.26 2.68 8.17
N SER A 214 18.54 3.67 8.75
CA SER A 214 17.63 3.39 9.88
C SER A 214 16.49 2.47 9.47
N ILE A 215 15.95 2.66 8.27
CA ILE A 215 14.89 1.81 7.70
C ILE A 215 15.40 0.39 7.47
N ALA A 216 16.58 0.24 6.83
CA ALA A 216 17.18 -1.05 6.58
C ALA A 216 17.40 -1.84 7.89
N ASN A 217 17.96 -1.20 8.91
CA ASN A 217 18.15 -1.80 10.23
C ASN A 217 16.82 -2.21 10.90
N LYS A 218 15.82 -1.31 10.87
CA LYS A 218 14.49 -1.57 11.46
C LYS A 218 13.80 -2.77 10.81
N LEU A 219 13.96 -2.93 9.49
CA LEU A 219 13.30 -3.96 8.71
C LEU A 219 14.19 -5.20 8.47
N GLY A 220 15.43 -5.13 8.96
CA GLY A 220 16.40 -6.21 8.85
C GLY A 220 16.77 -6.54 7.40
N THR A 221 16.85 -5.53 6.56
CA THR A 221 17.38 -5.58 5.18
C THR A 221 18.63 -4.71 5.07
N THR A 222 19.14 -4.50 3.87
CA THR A 222 20.30 -3.64 3.62
C THR A 222 19.93 -2.41 2.83
N VAL A 223 20.74 -1.33 2.97
CA VAL A 223 20.56 -0.11 2.15
C VAL A 223 20.64 -0.44 0.66
N SER A 224 21.52 -1.35 0.27
CA SER A 224 21.70 -1.78 -1.13
C SER A 224 20.48 -2.49 -1.68
N GLU A 225 19.84 -3.36 -0.89
CA GLU A 225 18.61 -4.05 -1.25
C GLU A 225 17.43 -3.08 -1.35
N LEU A 226 17.26 -2.19 -0.36
CA LEU A 226 16.23 -1.16 -0.44
C LEU A 226 16.39 -0.28 -1.68
N LYS A 227 17.61 0.12 -2.01
CA LYS A 227 17.88 0.92 -3.23
C LYS A 227 17.56 0.15 -4.50
N ARG A 228 17.97 -1.10 -4.59
CA ARG A 228 17.71 -1.96 -5.76
C ARG A 228 16.22 -2.18 -5.95
N GLU A 229 15.50 -2.55 -4.89
CA GLU A 229 14.06 -2.84 -4.92
C GLU A 229 13.22 -1.62 -5.32
N ASN A 230 13.73 -0.42 -5.00
CA ASN A 230 13.04 0.84 -5.23
C ASN A 230 13.64 1.68 -6.37
N ASN A 231 14.61 1.14 -7.13
CA ASN A 231 15.31 1.86 -8.21
C ASN A 231 15.90 3.21 -7.75
N LEU A 232 16.37 3.29 -6.49
CA LEU A 232 16.90 4.54 -5.94
C LEU A 232 18.34 4.77 -6.40
N THR A 233 18.58 5.91 -7.04
CA THR A 233 19.92 6.36 -7.47
C THR A 233 20.65 7.15 -6.39
N SER A 234 19.93 7.70 -5.42
CA SER A 234 20.48 8.46 -4.28
C SER A 234 20.04 7.89 -2.93
N ASN A 235 20.57 8.44 -1.84
CA ASN A 235 20.17 8.10 -0.47
C ASN A 235 19.09 9.04 0.08
N THR A 236 18.68 10.04 -0.71
CA THR A 236 17.69 11.04 -0.30
C THR A 236 16.29 10.42 -0.33
N LEU A 237 15.60 10.52 0.79
CA LEU A 237 14.21 10.07 0.95
C LEU A 237 13.30 11.28 1.16
N GLN A 238 12.06 11.16 0.73
CA GLN A 238 11.00 12.13 1.03
C GLN A 238 10.07 11.56 2.10
N ILE A 239 9.65 12.39 3.05
CA ILE A 239 8.62 11.98 4.03
C ILE A 239 7.34 11.61 3.26
N GLY A 240 6.76 10.45 3.59
CA GLY A 240 5.63 9.88 2.86
C GLY A 240 6.00 9.07 1.62
N GLN A 241 7.30 9.01 1.25
CA GLN A 241 7.76 8.11 0.19
C GLN A 241 7.54 6.66 0.59
N VAL A 242 6.99 5.88 -0.33
CA VAL A 242 6.80 4.44 -0.14
C VAL A 242 8.02 3.72 -0.65
N LEU A 243 8.56 2.84 0.17
CA LEU A 243 9.64 1.94 -0.19
C LEU A 243 9.11 0.50 -0.20
N ARG A 244 9.31 -0.21 -1.29
CA ARG A 244 9.20 -1.67 -1.32
C ARG A 244 10.29 -2.24 -0.42
N ILE A 245 9.87 -3.15 0.47
CA ILE A 245 10.80 -3.85 1.33
C ILE A 245 11.12 -5.17 0.64
N PRO A 246 12.41 -5.48 0.41
CA PRO A 246 12.77 -6.79 -0.09
C PRO A 246 12.11 -7.85 0.79
N SER A 247 11.28 -8.72 0.20
CA SER A 247 10.70 -9.83 0.95
C SER A 247 11.86 -10.63 1.55
N LYS A 248 11.94 -10.67 2.86
CA LYS A 248 12.67 -11.73 3.53
C LYS A 248 11.85 -13.00 3.29
N GLU A 249 12.11 -13.66 2.18
CA GLU A 249 11.80 -15.07 2.16
C GLU A 249 12.69 -15.68 3.26
N VAL A 250 12.07 -15.97 4.41
CA VAL A 250 12.71 -16.80 5.42
C VAL A 250 12.79 -18.19 4.79
N TYR A 251 13.86 -18.39 4.03
CA TYR A 251 14.21 -19.73 3.61
C TYR A 251 14.67 -20.47 4.86
N GLU A 252 13.77 -21.23 5.48
CA GLU A 252 14.16 -22.46 6.15
C GLU A 252 14.56 -23.50 5.09
N GLY A 253 15.43 -23.08 4.16
CA GLY A 253 15.92 -23.89 3.05
C GLY A 253 17.32 -24.36 3.35
N GLU A 254 17.65 -25.49 2.76
CA GLU A 254 18.99 -26.13 2.82
C GLU A 254 20.09 -25.08 2.73
N THR A 255 20.97 -25.06 3.74
CA THR A 255 22.16 -24.24 3.73
C THR A 255 23.31 -25.04 3.13
N ASN A 256 24.06 -24.44 2.19
CA ASN A 256 25.31 -25.00 1.73
C ASN A 256 26.39 -24.67 2.74
N ILE A 257 27.28 -25.67 3.01
CA ILE A 257 28.44 -25.46 3.87
C ILE A 257 29.59 -24.98 2.99
N TYR A 258 30.17 -23.84 3.36
CA TYR A 258 31.37 -23.27 2.74
C TYR A 258 32.55 -23.32 3.75
N THR A 259 33.69 -23.77 3.31
CA THR A 259 34.90 -23.72 4.12
C THR A 259 35.79 -22.56 3.69
N VAL A 260 36.10 -21.67 4.63
CA VAL A 260 36.93 -20.47 4.40
C VAL A 260 38.32 -20.86 3.95
N LYS A 261 38.77 -20.27 2.86
CA LYS A 261 40.09 -20.49 2.24
C LYS A 261 41.00 -19.28 2.45
N SER A 262 42.30 -19.45 2.24
CA SER A 262 43.26 -18.34 2.25
C SER A 262 42.89 -17.28 1.20
N GLY A 263 42.84 -16.02 1.60
CA GLY A 263 42.45 -14.88 0.75
C GLY A 263 40.94 -14.59 0.65
N ASP A 264 40.12 -15.37 1.38
CA ASP A 264 38.71 -15.10 1.49
C ASP A 264 38.41 -13.89 2.35
N SER A 265 37.29 -13.24 2.05
CA SER A 265 36.60 -12.29 2.90
C SER A 265 35.09 -12.52 2.80
N LEU A 266 34.33 -12.13 3.82
CA LEU A 266 32.87 -12.23 3.76
C LEU A 266 32.29 -11.59 2.48
N TYR A 267 32.90 -10.48 2.03
CA TYR A 267 32.48 -9.81 0.79
C TYR A 267 32.68 -10.68 -0.45
N LYS A 268 33.87 -11.27 -0.62
CA LYS A 268 34.16 -12.17 -1.76
C LYS A 268 33.28 -13.43 -1.73
N ILE A 269 33.10 -14.01 -0.55
CA ILE A 269 32.25 -15.20 -0.37
C ILE A 269 30.80 -14.85 -0.73
N ALA A 270 30.31 -13.69 -0.29
CA ALA A 270 28.95 -13.20 -0.60
C ALA A 270 28.76 -13.00 -2.11
N GLN A 271 29.69 -12.32 -2.78
CA GLN A 271 29.63 -12.11 -4.24
C GLN A 271 29.61 -13.44 -5.01
N ASN A 272 30.51 -14.37 -4.68
CA ASN A 272 30.65 -15.64 -5.39
C ASN A 272 29.46 -16.59 -5.19
N ASN A 273 28.64 -16.36 -4.15
CA ASN A 273 27.48 -17.19 -3.81
C ASN A 273 26.15 -16.43 -3.96
N ASN A 274 26.13 -15.29 -4.64
CA ASN A 274 24.92 -14.47 -4.88
C ASN A 274 24.15 -14.18 -3.59
N THR A 275 24.85 -13.85 -2.51
CA THR A 275 24.28 -13.52 -1.20
C THR A 275 24.90 -12.22 -0.66
N THR A 276 24.58 -11.83 0.56
CA THR A 276 25.12 -10.64 1.22
C THR A 276 26.00 -10.99 2.41
N VAL A 277 26.91 -10.07 2.77
CA VAL A 277 27.74 -10.21 3.99
C VAL A 277 26.86 -10.36 5.23
N ASP A 278 25.79 -9.57 5.31
CA ASP A 278 24.89 -9.58 6.46
C ASP A 278 24.12 -10.90 6.56
N GLU A 279 23.72 -11.49 5.45
CA GLU A 279 23.05 -12.78 5.43
C GLU A 279 24.00 -13.92 5.88
N ILE A 280 25.25 -13.90 5.42
CA ILE A 280 26.26 -14.84 5.90
C ILE A 280 26.49 -14.67 7.41
N LYS A 281 26.60 -13.43 7.89
CA LYS A 281 26.75 -13.14 9.31
C LYS A 281 25.55 -13.63 10.12
N ARG A 282 24.34 -13.39 9.64
CA ARG A 282 23.09 -13.83 10.27
C ARG A 282 23.01 -15.36 10.40
N LEU A 283 23.28 -16.09 9.32
CA LEU A 283 23.21 -17.56 9.28
C LEU A 283 24.25 -18.21 10.18
N ASN A 284 25.33 -17.50 10.49
CA ASN A 284 26.47 -18.02 11.24
C ASN A 284 26.66 -17.32 12.60
N ASN A 285 25.74 -16.45 13.02
CA ASN A 285 25.83 -15.65 14.25
C ASN A 285 27.16 -14.88 14.39
N LEU A 286 27.69 -14.34 13.25
CA LEU A 286 28.95 -13.61 13.26
C LEU A 286 28.73 -12.16 13.70
N THR A 287 29.51 -11.73 14.70
CA THR A 287 29.47 -10.34 15.20
C THR A 287 30.53 -9.44 14.54
N SER A 288 31.52 -10.04 13.83
CA SER A 288 32.58 -9.32 13.12
C SER A 288 32.74 -9.84 11.68
N ASN A 289 33.60 -9.18 10.90
CA ASN A 289 33.92 -9.61 9.53
C ASN A 289 35.18 -10.53 9.49
N ASN A 290 35.79 -10.83 10.63
CA ASN A 290 36.98 -11.66 10.70
C ASN A 290 36.65 -13.12 10.42
N LEU A 291 37.43 -13.75 9.54
CA LEU A 291 37.30 -15.14 9.18
C LEU A 291 38.57 -15.88 9.56
N ILE A 292 38.44 -17.17 9.92
CA ILE A 292 39.53 -18.05 10.18
C ILE A 292 39.61 -19.06 9.03
N ILE A 293 40.80 -19.29 8.46
CA ILE A 293 40.98 -20.29 7.41
C ILE A 293 40.58 -21.67 7.99
N GLY A 294 39.76 -22.40 7.23
CA GLY A 294 39.15 -23.66 7.67
C GLY A 294 37.84 -23.50 8.43
N GLN A 295 37.42 -22.27 8.77
CA GLN A 295 36.09 -22.01 9.35
C GLN A 295 35.01 -22.47 8.40
N THR A 296 33.98 -23.15 8.91
CA THR A 296 32.79 -23.48 8.13
C THR A 296 31.74 -22.41 8.26
N LEU A 297 31.14 -21.99 7.14
CA LEU A 297 30.06 -21.04 7.06
C LEU A 297 28.84 -21.68 6.41
N LYS A 298 27.66 -21.44 6.98
CA LYS A 298 26.39 -21.72 6.33
C LYS A 298 26.14 -20.62 5.32
N LEU A 299 25.91 -20.95 4.06
CA LEU A 299 25.52 -20.04 3.00
C LEU A 299 24.10 -20.40 2.56
N PRO A 300 23.29 -19.40 2.15
CA PRO A 300 21.99 -19.69 1.57
C PRO A 300 22.18 -20.52 0.28
N SER A 301 21.35 -21.54 0.09
CA SER A 301 21.37 -22.32 -1.14
C SER A 301 20.77 -21.48 -2.28
N PRO A 302 21.41 -21.43 -3.47
CA PRO A 302 20.82 -20.72 -4.60
C PRO A 302 19.51 -21.41 -5.00
N LEU A 303 18.44 -20.61 -5.09
CA LEU A 303 17.17 -21.09 -5.64
C LEU A 303 17.33 -21.45 -7.11
N THR A 304 16.98 -22.67 -7.45
CA THR A 304 16.65 -23.00 -8.83
C THR A 304 15.23 -22.49 -9.13
N LEU A 305 15.02 -22.00 -10.36
CA LEU A 305 13.72 -21.52 -10.83
C LEU A 305 12.58 -22.54 -10.59
N GLU A 306 12.88 -23.84 -10.64
CA GLU A 306 11.96 -24.93 -10.34
C GLU A 306 11.49 -24.96 -8.87
N LYS A 307 12.39 -24.74 -7.91
CA LYS A 307 12.04 -24.67 -6.48
C LYS A 307 11.22 -23.42 -6.17
N TYR A 308 11.50 -22.30 -6.82
CA TYR A 308 10.73 -21.07 -6.72
C TYR A 308 9.27 -21.27 -7.22
N LEU A 309 9.10 -21.91 -8.37
CA LEU A 309 7.78 -22.21 -8.93
C LEU A 309 7.03 -23.25 -8.10
N HIS A 310 7.72 -24.17 -7.44
CA HIS A 310 7.11 -25.19 -6.59
C HIS A 310 6.61 -24.60 -5.26
N SER A 311 7.34 -23.67 -4.66
CA SER A 311 6.92 -22.99 -3.42
C SER A 311 5.67 -22.13 -3.63
N LYS A 312 5.46 -21.60 -4.83
CA LYS A 312 4.23 -20.89 -5.20
C LYS A 312 3.03 -21.82 -5.45
N LYS A 313 3.24 -23.05 -5.90
CA LYS A 313 2.15 -24.03 -6.14
C LYS A 313 1.46 -24.52 -4.86
N TRP A 314 2.12 -24.52 -3.72
CA TRP A 314 1.55 -25.00 -2.46
C TRP A 314 0.63 -23.99 -1.76
N ARG A 315 0.58 -22.74 -2.20
CA ARG A 315 -0.35 -21.72 -1.67
C ARG A 315 -1.76 -21.78 -2.31
N PHE A 316 -2.00 -22.66 -3.28
CA PHE A 316 -3.25 -22.76 -4.02
C PHE A 316 -3.99 -24.09 -3.83
N SER A 317 -3.70 -24.80 -2.75
CA SER A 317 -4.44 -26.03 -2.39
C SER A 317 -4.80 -25.97 -0.92
N ILE A 318 -5.81 -25.20 -0.60
CA ILE A 318 -6.81 -25.48 0.47
C ILE A 318 -8.06 -24.67 0.10
#